data_dafbaab7c694227bc4bb09ac0c8c3588
#
_entry.id   dafbaab7c694227bc4bb09ac0c8c3588
#
_cell.length_a   1.000
_cell.length_b   1.000
_cell.length_c   1.000
_cell.angle_alpha   90.00
_cell.angle_beta   90.00
_cell.angle_gamma   90.00
#
_symmetry.space_group_name_H-M   'P 1'
#
loop_
_entity.id
_entity.type
_entity.pdbx_description
1 polymer ?
#
loop_
_entity_poly.entity_id
_entity_poly.type
_entity_poly.pdbx_seq_one_letter_code
_entity_poly.pdbx_strand_id
1 'polypeptide(L)'
;MSGLLSRLLGRGKSGQGKIDYDRAKELAATESSSERQALAARQDVEPEILYFLAEDEDVNVRRAIAANNAAPVHVGSLLAKDNDDDVRCNLAQRIGKLAPQLDGAARERVGEIVNEVLEVLARDQLPRVRQLLAEELKGSDVVPVSVIERLERDDEAVVAAPILEFSPILDDETLLDIIQCAPASDSLAAISNRSNLAESVSEAVVATDDEQAVAALLSNQSAQIREETLDALVDQAPSKSSWHKPLVRRPAMSQNSLRRLSEFVASSLLRDLERRRDIDSDAALTIKNEPPETGNDQLDSEEGEERELADEKAKRLYDAGELDEAAIIDALNRGERGFVSEALALMGEIPLLVVSKAVAMNSAKGMTSVAWKAELTMKSAVEL
;
A
#
# COMPACT_ATOMS: atom_id res chain seq x y z
N MET A 1 -0.94 14.45 43.23
CA MET A 1 -2.07 13.52 42.94
C MET A 1 -1.69 12.38 41.94
N SER A 2 -0.46 12.38 41.39
CA SER A 2 0.04 11.34 40.48
C SER A 2 0.37 9.97 41.12
N GLY A 3 0.51 9.90 42.45
CA GLY A 3 0.95 8.68 43.16
C GLY A 3 -0.17 7.70 43.55
N LEU A 4 -1.42 8.13 43.55
CA LEU A 4 -2.56 7.28 43.91
C LEU A 4 -3.02 6.41 42.73
N LEU A 5 -3.00 6.96 41.48
CA LEU A 5 -3.35 6.23 40.26
C LEU A 5 -2.39 5.06 39.98
N SER A 6 -1.08 5.23 40.25
CA SER A 6 -0.09 4.17 40.06
C SER A 6 -0.22 3.00 41.05
N ARG A 7 -0.80 3.24 42.24
CA ARG A 7 -1.09 2.19 43.22
C ARG A 7 -2.41 1.47 42.95
N LEU A 8 -3.42 2.15 42.40
CA LEU A 8 -4.73 1.58 42.06
C LEU A 8 -4.69 0.75 40.77
N LEU A 9 -3.86 1.14 39.80
CA LEU A 9 -3.72 0.45 38.50
C LEU A 9 -2.65 -0.67 38.52
N GLY A 10 -2.08 -1.03 39.68
CA GLY A 10 -1.16 -2.16 39.79
C GLY A 10 0.05 -2.07 38.89
N ARG A 11 0.81 -0.94 38.89
CA ARG A 11 2.09 -0.83 38.17
C ARG A 11 3.15 -1.72 38.84
N GLY A 12 3.06 -3.02 38.59
CA GLY A 12 4.06 -4.02 38.91
C GLY A 12 4.21 -4.96 37.75
N LYS A 13 5.36 -4.91 37.09
CA LYS A 13 6.02 -5.90 36.19
C LYS A 13 5.09 -6.97 35.59
N SER A 14 4.97 -7.02 34.26
CA SER A 14 4.59 -8.15 33.39
C SER A 14 3.97 -9.36 34.13
N GLY A 15 2.66 -9.26 34.40
CA GLY A 15 1.87 -10.25 35.09
C GLY A 15 0.62 -9.56 35.64
N GLN A 16 -0.22 -8.96 34.76
CA GLN A 16 -1.51 -8.42 35.20
C GLN A 16 -2.39 -9.61 35.56
N GLY A 17 -2.50 -9.91 36.88
CA GLY A 17 -3.49 -10.85 37.38
C GLY A 17 -4.90 -10.43 36.98
N LYS A 18 -5.79 -11.40 36.73
CA LYS A 18 -7.20 -11.16 36.37
C LYS A 18 -7.80 -10.18 37.42
N ILE A 19 -8.47 -9.12 36.91
CA ILE A 19 -9.14 -8.17 37.80
C ILE A 19 -10.30 -8.88 38.52
N ASP A 20 -10.46 -8.63 39.80
CA ASP A 20 -11.60 -9.13 40.55
C ASP A 20 -12.89 -8.46 40.09
N TYR A 21 -13.98 -9.23 40.02
CA TYR A 21 -15.28 -8.76 39.53
C TYR A 21 -15.82 -7.57 40.31
N ASP A 22 -15.78 -7.65 41.65
CA ASP A 22 -16.29 -6.57 42.51
C ASP A 22 -15.48 -5.30 42.32
N ARG A 23 -14.16 -5.42 42.14
CA ARG A 23 -13.28 -4.30 41.86
C ARG A 23 -13.53 -3.70 40.48
N ALA A 24 -13.76 -4.53 39.46
CA ALA A 24 -14.09 -4.04 38.13
C ALA A 24 -15.45 -3.31 38.11
N LYS A 25 -16.43 -3.80 38.86
CA LYS A 25 -17.74 -3.17 39.02
C LYS A 25 -17.64 -1.82 39.76
N GLU A 26 -16.84 -1.71 40.82
CA GLU A 26 -16.57 -0.43 41.47
C GLU A 26 -15.95 0.60 40.52
N LEU A 27 -14.93 0.17 39.71
CA LEU A 27 -14.28 1.02 38.75
C LEU A 27 -15.22 1.45 37.60
N ALA A 28 -16.13 0.59 37.18
CA ALA A 28 -17.12 0.91 36.15
C ALA A 28 -18.16 1.95 36.65
N ALA A 29 -18.40 2.01 37.97
CA ALA A 29 -19.33 2.97 38.57
C ALA A 29 -18.64 4.26 39.08
N THR A 30 -17.33 4.43 38.89
CA THR A 30 -16.59 5.63 39.32
C THR A 30 -16.98 6.87 38.50
N GLU A 31 -16.91 8.05 39.11
CA GLU A 31 -17.13 9.34 38.40
C GLU A 31 -15.97 9.65 37.42
N SER A 32 -14.81 9.03 37.62
CA SER A 32 -13.61 9.26 36.78
C SER A 32 -13.70 8.55 35.43
N SER A 33 -13.97 9.28 34.37
CA SER A 33 -13.99 8.72 33.00
C SER A 33 -12.65 8.11 32.58
N SER A 34 -11.53 8.63 33.08
CA SER A 34 -10.19 8.05 32.80
C SER A 34 -9.99 6.68 33.43
N GLU A 35 -10.59 6.41 34.61
CA GLU A 35 -10.56 5.09 35.24
C GLU A 35 -11.49 4.12 34.52
N ARG A 36 -12.68 4.56 34.11
CA ARG A 36 -13.60 3.76 33.30
C ARG A 36 -13.00 3.43 31.93
N GLN A 37 -12.33 4.40 31.27
CA GLN A 37 -11.60 4.16 30.02
C GLN A 37 -10.46 3.14 30.19
N ALA A 38 -9.67 3.27 31.26
CA ALA A 38 -8.60 2.32 31.55
C ALA A 38 -9.13 0.90 31.79
N LEU A 39 -10.30 0.77 32.44
CA LEU A 39 -11.01 -0.50 32.62
C LEU A 39 -11.52 -1.05 31.28
N ALA A 40 -12.14 -0.20 30.47
CA ALA A 40 -12.69 -0.54 29.16
C ALA A 40 -11.62 -1.09 28.16
N ALA A 41 -10.36 -0.67 28.32
CA ALA A 41 -9.25 -1.14 27.49
C ALA A 41 -8.66 -2.49 27.91
N ARG A 42 -9.04 -3.03 29.08
CA ARG A 42 -8.50 -4.30 29.60
C ARG A 42 -9.14 -5.50 28.90
N GLN A 43 -8.32 -6.58 28.73
CA GLN A 43 -8.76 -7.82 28.09
C GLN A 43 -9.25 -8.88 29.11
N ASP A 44 -9.12 -8.61 30.41
CA ASP A 44 -9.40 -9.53 31.49
C ASP A 44 -10.63 -9.13 32.35
N VAL A 45 -11.44 -8.22 31.80
CA VAL A 45 -12.70 -7.76 32.40
C VAL A 45 -13.85 -8.66 31.96
N GLU A 46 -14.77 -8.95 32.89
CA GLU A 46 -15.95 -9.79 32.58
C GLU A 46 -16.85 -9.11 31.50
N PRO A 47 -17.42 -9.91 30.57
CA PRO A 47 -18.19 -9.40 29.44
C PRO A 47 -19.34 -8.45 29.80
N GLU A 48 -20.00 -8.70 30.94
CA GLU A 48 -21.13 -7.90 31.42
C GLU A 48 -20.71 -6.46 31.75
N ILE A 49 -19.51 -6.30 32.32
CA ILE A 49 -18.97 -4.97 32.65
C ILE A 49 -18.57 -4.22 31.38
N LEU A 50 -17.95 -4.92 30.42
CA LEU A 50 -17.63 -4.32 29.12
C LEU A 50 -18.90 -3.91 28.36
N TYR A 51 -19.98 -4.69 28.48
CA TYR A 51 -21.28 -4.33 27.91
C TYR A 51 -21.84 -3.07 28.55
N PHE A 52 -21.82 -2.98 29.89
CA PHE A 52 -22.24 -1.79 30.60
C PHE A 52 -21.47 -0.52 30.17
N LEU A 53 -20.14 -0.62 30.01
CA LEU A 53 -19.30 0.48 29.58
C LEU A 53 -19.49 0.88 28.09
N ALA A 54 -20.13 0.04 27.31
CA ALA A 54 -20.46 0.37 25.92
C ALA A 54 -21.54 1.46 25.79
N GLU A 55 -22.33 1.69 26.85
CA GLU A 55 -23.34 2.77 26.95
C GLU A 55 -22.82 3.96 27.78
N ASP A 56 -21.51 4.04 28.04
CA ASP A 56 -20.94 5.11 28.85
C ASP A 56 -21.17 6.49 28.19
N GLU A 57 -21.44 7.49 29.01
CA GLU A 57 -21.60 8.87 28.54
C GLU A 57 -20.33 9.45 27.91
N ASP A 58 -19.14 9.06 28.41
CA ASP A 58 -17.85 9.50 27.90
C ASP A 58 -17.47 8.71 26.64
N VAL A 59 -17.29 9.44 25.54
CA VAL A 59 -16.93 8.89 24.25
C VAL A 59 -15.61 8.10 24.25
N ASN A 60 -14.64 8.49 25.10
CA ASN A 60 -13.35 7.81 25.15
C ASN A 60 -13.50 6.41 25.79
N VAL A 61 -14.45 6.22 26.70
CA VAL A 61 -14.80 4.90 27.23
C VAL A 61 -15.41 4.03 26.13
N ARG A 62 -16.40 4.56 25.37
CA ARG A 62 -17.01 3.83 24.26
C ARG A 62 -16.00 3.52 23.14
N ARG A 63 -15.07 4.45 22.82
CA ARG A 63 -13.95 4.20 21.87
C ARG A 63 -13.06 3.04 22.34
N ALA A 64 -12.75 3.00 23.64
CA ALA A 64 -11.96 1.90 24.21
C ALA A 64 -12.69 0.55 24.12
N ILE A 65 -14.00 0.50 24.36
CA ILE A 65 -14.82 -0.71 24.20
C ILE A 65 -14.89 -1.12 22.73
N ALA A 66 -15.09 -0.18 21.81
CA ALA A 66 -15.13 -0.46 20.37
C ALA A 66 -13.86 -1.16 19.86
N ALA A 67 -12.69 -0.77 20.40
CA ALA A 67 -11.40 -1.36 20.07
C ALA A 67 -11.06 -2.64 20.87
N ASN A 68 -11.82 -2.97 21.91
CA ASN A 68 -11.47 -4.07 22.82
C ASN A 68 -11.93 -5.44 22.30
N ASN A 69 -10.97 -6.33 22.00
CA ASN A 69 -11.26 -7.68 21.49
C ASN A 69 -11.98 -8.59 22.52
N ALA A 70 -11.91 -8.29 23.83
CA ALA A 70 -12.63 -9.01 24.87
C ALA A 70 -14.10 -8.55 24.99
N ALA A 71 -14.47 -7.42 24.37
CA ALA A 71 -15.85 -6.94 24.41
C ALA A 71 -16.79 -7.90 23.68
N PRO A 72 -17.96 -8.22 24.30
CA PRO A 72 -18.93 -9.13 23.68
C PRO A 72 -19.34 -8.67 22.27
N VAL A 73 -19.58 -9.61 21.36
CA VAL A 73 -19.92 -9.30 19.95
C VAL A 73 -21.22 -8.48 19.84
N HIS A 74 -22.20 -8.75 20.69
CA HIS A 74 -23.49 -8.05 20.69
C HIS A 74 -23.39 -6.55 21.06
N VAL A 75 -22.31 -6.12 21.68
CA VAL A 75 -22.00 -4.68 21.85
C VAL A 75 -21.83 -4.01 20.47
N GLY A 76 -21.44 -4.76 19.44
CA GLY A 76 -21.27 -4.27 18.08
C GLY A 76 -22.53 -3.65 17.49
N SER A 77 -23.71 -4.25 17.72
CA SER A 77 -24.98 -3.72 17.21
C SER A 77 -25.34 -2.35 17.81
N LEU A 78 -24.89 -2.09 19.03
CA LEU A 78 -25.04 -0.80 19.71
C LEU A 78 -24.04 0.23 19.14
N LEU A 79 -22.75 -0.11 19.16
CA LEU A 79 -21.66 0.80 18.77
C LEU A 79 -21.59 1.08 17.27
N ALA A 80 -22.17 0.22 16.41
CA ALA A 80 -22.28 0.47 14.99
C ALA A 80 -23.18 1.68 14.65
N LYS A 81 -24.02 2.11 15.60
CA LYS A 81 -24.91 3.27 15.48
C LYS A 81 -24.48 4.42 16.40
N ASP A 82 -23.27 4.38 16.95
CA ASP A 82 -22.75 5.45 17.80
C ASP A 82 -22.63 6.76 17.01
N ASN A 83 -22.89 7.87 17.66
CA ASN A 83 -22.78 9.19 17.05
C ASN A 83 -21.32 9.60 16.75
N ASP A 84 -20.37 9.00 17.44
CA ASP A 84 -18.95 9.30 17.31
C ASP A 84 -18.31 8.47 16.21
N ASP A 85 -17.64 9.13 15.29
CA ASP A 85 -17.00 8.52 14.13
C ASP A 85 -15.86 7.56 14.51
N ASP A 86 -15.06 7.91 15.53
CA ASP A 86 -13.94 7.06 15.98
C ASP A 86 -14.42 5.79 16.68
N VAL A 87 -15.58 5.83 17.37
CA VAL A 87 -16.21 4.62 17.90
C VAL A 87 -16.57 3.66 16.77
N ARG A 88 -17.21 4.16 15.70
CA ARG A 88 -17.57 3.33 14.56
C ARG A 88 -16.34 2.86 13.77
N CYS A 89 -15.31 3.71 13.61
CA CYS A 89 -14.02 3.31 13.00
C CYS A 89 -13.33 2.17 13.77
N ASN A 90 -13.21 2.30 15.10
CA ASN A 90 -12.61 1.27 15.95
C ASN A 90 -13.40 -0.05 15.89
N LEU A 91 -14.73 0.05 15.85
CA LEU A 91 -15.60 -1.11 15.71
C LEU A 91 -15.41 -1.80 14.36
N ALA A 92 -15.35 -1.04 13.26
CA ALA A 92 -15.15 -1.55 11.91
C ALA A 92 -13.85 -2.37 11.81
N GLN A 93 -12.74 -1.85 12.35
CA GLN A 93 -11.48 -2.58 12.43
C GLN A 93 -11.58 -3.86 13.26
N ARG A 94 -12.20 -3.78 14.43
CA ARG A 94 -12.35 -4.95 15.32
C ARG A 94 -13.21 -6.04 14.68
N ILE A 95 -14.40 -5.69 14.21
CA ILE A 95 -15.34 -6.67 13.64
C ILE A 95 -14.83 -7.20 12.30
N GLY A 96 -14.22 -6.35 11.46
CA GLY A 96 -13.59 -6.77 10.22
C GLY A 96 -12.49 -7.82 10.44
N LYS A 97 -11.67 -7.66 11.49
CA LYS A 97 -10.66 -8.67 11.88
C LYS A 97 -11.28 -9.94 12.47
N LEU A 98 -12.36 -9.81 13.23
CA LEU A 98 -13.02 -10.93 13.88
C LEU A 98 -13.76 -11.83 12.90
N ALA A 99 -14.50 -11.24 11.96
CA ALA A 99 -15.40 -11.96 11.07
C ALA A 99 -14.72 -13.10 10.28
N PRO A 100 -13.53 -12.91 9.67
CA PRO A 100 -12.82 -13.98 8.98
C PRO A 100 -12.31 -15.09 9.91
N GLN A 101 -12.14 -14.80 11.19
CA GLN A 101 -11.55 -15.74 12.18
C GLN A 101 -12.60 -16.62 12.87
N LEU A 102 -13.90 -16.37 12.66
CA LEU A 102 -14.95 -17.17 13.27
C LEU A 102 -14.95 -18.59 12.69
N ASP A 103 -14.69 -19.57 13.55
CA ASP A 103 -14.83 -21.00 13.22
C ASP A 103 -16.30 -21.46 13.27
N GLY A 104 -16.55 -22.74 12.87
CA GLY A 104 -17.90 -23.32 12.80
C GLY A 104 -18.74 -23.08 14.05
N ALA A 105 -18.24 -23.42 15.22
CA ALA A 105 -19.00 -23.30 16.47
C ALA A 105 -19.18 -21.85 16.95
N ALA A 106 -18.15 -20.98 16.72
CA ALA A 106 -18.27 -19.56 17.03
C ALA A 106 -19.20 -18.87 16.03
N ARG A 107 -19.12 -19.24 14.75
CA ARG A 107 -19.99 -18.73 13.68
C ARG A 107 -21.46 -19.05 13.92
N GLU A 108 -21.79 -20.27 14.36
CA GLU A 108 -23.17 -20.65 14.71
C GLU A 108 -23.75 -19.80 15.86
N ARG A 109 -22.90 -19.38 16.81
CA ARG A 109 -23.36 -18.62 17.99
C ARG A 109 -23.48 -17.12 17.78
N VAL A 110 -22.56 -16.52 17.02
CA VAL A 110 -22.46 -15.05 16.93
C VAL A 110 -22.44 -14.56 15.47
N GLY A 111 -22.45 -15.43 14.49
CA GLY A 111 -22.31 -15.09 13.08
C GLY A 111 -23.41 -14.15 12.60
N GLU A 112 -24.66 -14.37 13.00
CA GLU A 112 -25.78 -13.49 12.63
C GLU A 112 -25.57 -12.07 13.13
N ILE A 113 -25.11 -11.91 14.38
CA ILE A 113 -24.83 -10.60 14.97
C ILE A 113 -23.67 -9.91 14.25
N VAL A 114 -22.60 -10.67 13.96
CA VAL A 114 -21.46 -10.13 13.19
C VAL A 114 -21.91 -9.67 11.81
N ASN A 115 -22.68 -10.48 11.12
CA ASN A 115 -23.20 -10.14 9.79
C ASN A 115 -24.07 -8.87 9.82
N GLU A 116 -24.97 -8.74 10.81
CA GLU A 116 -25.77 -7.54 11.01
C GLU A 116 -24.89 -6.29 11.21
N VAL A 117 -23.85 -6.41 12.05
CA VAL A 117 -22.91 -5.29 12.30
C VAL A 117 -22.14 -4.93 11.03
N LEU A 118 -21.66 -5.92 10.28
CA LEU A 118 -20.98 -5.70 9.00
C LEU A 118 -21.88 -4.96 8.00
N GLU A 119 -23.16 -5.36 7.88
CA GLU A 119 -24.14 -4.72 7.01
C GLU A 119 -24.41 -3.25 7.40
N VAL A 120 -24.46 -2.96 8.70
CA VAL A 120 -24.63 -1.57 9.18
C VAL A 120 -23.41 -0.74 8.85
N LEU A 121 -22.19 -1.24 9.15
CA LEU A 121 -20.94 -0.52 8.92
C LEU A 121 -20.62 -0.34 7.43
N ALA A 122 -21.00 -1.30 6.57
CA ALA A 122 -20.85 -1.16 5.12
C ALA A 122 -21.74 -0.07 4.50
N ARG A 123 -22.74 0.41 5.26
CA ARG A 123 -23.64 1.52 4.87
C ARG A 123 -23.38 2.79 5.67
N ASP A 124 -22.28 2.86 6.41
CA ASP A 124 -21.95 4.05 7.18
C ASP A 124 -21.80 5.28 6.27
N GLN A 125 -22.27 6.43 6.75
CA GLN A 125 -22.17 7.67 5.98
C GLN A 125 -20.72 8.14 5.82
N LEU A 126 -19.84 7.80 6.78
CA LEU A 126 -18.44 8.18 6.77
C LEU A 126 -17.62 7.21 5.90
N PRO A 127 -17.02 7.64 4.78
CA PRO A 127 -16.19 6.78 3.93
C PRO A 127 -15.05 6.08 4.69
N ARG A 128 -14.53 6.74 5.71
CA ARG A 128 -13.45 6.17 6.53
C ARG A 128 -13.85 4.91 7.26
N VAL A 129 -15.07 4.79 7.75
CA VAL A 129 -15.60 3.56 8.40
C VAL A 129 -15.67 2.42 7.36
N ARG A 130 -16.25 2.70 6.20
CA ARG A 130 -16.37 1.74 5.09
C ARG A 130 -14.99 1.31 4.57
N GLN A 131 -14.04 2.24 4.44
CA GLN A 131 -12.65 1.94 4.03
C GLN A 131 -11.97 0.99 5.01
N LEU A 132 -12.04 1.26 6.32
CA LEU A 132 -11.44 0.38 7.33
C LEU A 132 -12.04 -1.02 7.28
N LEU A 133 -13.36 -1.11 7.06
CA LEU A 133 -14.03 -2.38 6.90
C LEU A 133 -13.55 -3.12 5.65
N ALA A 134 -13.51 -2.45 4.49
CA ALA A 134 -13.06 -3.02 3.23
C ALA A 134 -11.62 -3.56 3.33
N GLU A 135 -10.70 -2.81 3.94
CA GLU A 135 -9.31 -3.23 4.17
C GLU A 135 -9.19 -4.51 4.98
N GLU A 136 -10.01 -4.69 6.01
CA GLU A 136 -9.98 -5.90 6.85
C GLU A 136 -10.67 -7.11 6.18
N LEU A 137 -11.66 -6.87 5.30
CA LEU A 137 -12.45 -7.93 4.67
C LEU A 137 -11.94 -8.35 3.29
N LYS A 138 -11.08 -7.58 2.63
CA LYS A 138 -10.67 -7.76 1.23
C LYS A 138 -10.19 -9.17 0.87
N GLY A 139 -9.56 -9.89 1.79
CA GLY A 139 -9.06 -11.26 1.58
C GLY A 139 -9.95 -12.36 2.14
N SER A 140 -11.16 -12.04 2.63
CA SER A 140 -12.04 -13.01 3.26
C SER A 140 -13.00 -13.65 2.26
N ASP A 141 -13.15 -14.97 2.35
CA ASP A 141 -14.11 -15.79 1.59
C ASP A 141 -15.36 -16.18 2.39
N VAL A 142 -15.44 -15.72 3.63
CA VAL A 142 -16.44 -16.20 4.62
C VAL A 142 -17.40 -15.13 5.11
N VAL A 143 -17.32 -13.92 4.59
CA VAL A 143 -18.24 -12.81 4.90
C VAL A 143 -19.47 -12.83 4.00
N PRO A 144 -20.60 -12.17 4.38
CA PRO A 144 -21.76 -12.09 3.54
C PRO A 144 -21.44 -11.46 2.17
N VAL A 145 -21.90 -12.09 1.10
CA VAL A 145 -21.75 -11.59 -0.28
C VAL A 145 -22.32 -10.18 -0.41
N SER A 146 -23.47 -9.89 0.22
CA SER A 146 -24.11 -8.57 0.24
C SER A 146 -23.23 -7.44 0.78
N VAL A 147 -22.34 -7.74 1.74
CA VAL A 147 -21.37 -6.77 2.28
C VAL A 147 -20.30 -6.47 1.22
N ILE A 148 -19.77 -7.49 0.57
CA ILE A 148 -18.77 -7.34 -0.49
C ILE A 148 -19.36 -6.59 -1.69
N GLU A 149 -20.56 -6.98 -2.17
CA GLU A 149 -21.28 -6.29 -3.25
C GLU A 149 -21.57 -4.82 -2.93
N ARG A 150 -21.78 -4.50 -1.67
CA ARG A 150 -21.98 -3.11 -1.25
C ARG A 150 -20.70 -2.31 -1.30
N LEU A 151 -19.58 -2.88 -0.82
CA LEU A 151 -18.29 -2.21 -0.75
C LEU A 151 -17.62 -2.08 -2.13
N GLU A 152 -17.79 -3.06 -3.03
CA GLU A 152 -17.28 -2.98 -4.40
C GLU A 152 -17.90 -1.87 -5.24
N ARG A 153 -19.19 -1.55 -4.96
CA ARG A 153 -19.98 -0.50 -5.63
C ARG A 153 -19.91 0.84 -4.91
N ASP A 154 -18.98 1.02 -3.99
CA ASP A 154 -18.86 2.27 -3.26
C ASP A 154 -18.37 3.39 -4.20
N ASP A 155 -18.96 4.57 -4.07
CA ASP A 155 -18.58 5.75 -4.87
C ASP A 155 -17.15 6.24 -4.55
N GLU A 156 -16.63 5.87 -3.38
CA GLU A 156 -15.28 6.21 -2.95
C GLU A 156 -14.30 5.11 -3.37
N ALA A 157 -13.38 5.41 -4.28
CA ALA A 157 -12.37 4.46 -4.77
C ALA A 157 -11.55 3.83 -3.65
N VAL A 158 -11.25 4.57 -2.59
CA VAL A 158 -10.51 4.06 -1.41
C VAL A 158 -11.26 2.96 -0.65
N VAL A 159 -12.57 2.83 -0.86
CA VAL A 159 -13.42 1.77 -0.30
C VAL A 159 -13.53 0.60 -1.26
N ALA A 160 -13.83 0.88 -2.53
CA ALA A 160 -14.06 -0.17 -3.54
C ALA A 160 -12.77 -0.88 -3.97
N ALA A 161 -11.67 -0.16 -4.16
CA ALA A 161 -10.43 -0.71 -4.73
C ALA A 161 -9.88 -1.92 -3.95
N PRO A 162 -9.77 -1.94 -2.61
CA PRO A 162 -9.30 -3.12 -1.88
C PRO A 162 -10.14 -4.37 -2.14
N ILE A 163 -11.44 -4.22 -2.25
CA ILE A 163 -12.37 -5.33 -2.52
C ILE A 163 -12.21 -5.81 -3.96
N LEU A 164 -12.20 -4.89 -4.93
CA LEU A 164 -12.03 -5.19 -6.35
C LEU A 164 -10.70 -5.88 -6.65
N GLU A 165 -9.62 -5.51 -5.96
CA GLU A 165 -8.30 -6.08 -6.17
C GLU A 165 -8.12 -7.45 -5.50
N PHE A 166 -8.62 -7.65 -4.26
CA PHE A 166 -8.22 -8.78 -3.43
C PHE A 166 -9.33 -9.77 -3.08
N SER A 167 -10.63 -9.42 -3.22
CA SER A 167 -11.70 -10.29 -2.73
C SER A 167 -11.80 -11.60 -3.52
N PRO A 168 -11.71 -12.76 -2.86
CA PRO A 168 -11.90 -14.05 -3.50
C PRO A 168 -13.37 -14.36 -3.81
N ILE A 169 -14.32 -13.59 -3.28
CA ILE A 169 -15.76 -13.73 -3.50
C ILE A 169 -16.15 -13.27 -4.91
N LEU A 170 -15.39 -12.28 -5.46
CA LEU A 170 -15.62 -11.77 -6.81
C LEU A 170 -15.02 -12.73 -7.83
N ASP A 171 -15.84 -13.52 -8.47
CA ASP A 171 -15.46 -14.39 -9.59
C ASP A 171 -15.38 -13.62 -10.92
N ASP A 172 -14.91 -14.30 -11.97
CA ASP A 172 -14.72 -13.68 -13.28
C ASP A 172 -16.04 -13.16 -13.88
N GLU A 173 -17.16 -13.83 -13.64
CA GLU A 173 -18.48 -13.42 -14.13
C GLU A 173 -18.91 -12.11 -13.47
N THR A 174 -18.78 -12.02 -12.16
CA THR A 174 -19.05 -10.80 -11.39
C THR A 174 -18.14 -9.64 -11.83
N LEU A 175 -16.84 -9.90 -12.05
CA LEU A 175 -15.91 -8.87 -12.55
C LEU A 175 -16.29 -8.36 -13.93
N LEU A 176 -16.73 -9.23 -14.84
CA LEU A 176 -17.23 -8.85 -16.17
C LEU A 176 -18.47 -7.96 -16.06
N ASP A 177 -19.41 -8.31 -15.18
CA ASP A 177 -20.59 -7.48 -14.94
C ASP A 177 -20.25 -6.10 -14.39
N ILE A 178 -19.28 -6.04 -13.45
CA ILE A 178 -18.80 -4.76 -12.91
C ILE A 178 -18.18 -3.90 -14.03
N ILE A 179 -17.31 -4.48 -14.88
CA ILE A 179 -16.67 -3.76 -15.99
C ILE A 179 -17.72 -3.24 -16.99
N GLN A 180 -18.75 -4.02 -17.29
CA GLN A 180 -19.84 -3.61 -18.19
C GLN A 180 -20.66 -2.43 -17.66
N CYS A 181 -20.73 -2.25 -16.33
CA CYS A 181 -21.38 -1.09 -15.70
C CYS A 181 -20.57 0.20 -15.85
N ALA A 182 -19.42 0.19 -16.55
CA ALA A 182 -18.52 1.33 -16.76
C ALA A 182 -18.09 2.02 -15.45
N PRO A 183 -17.42 1.31 -14.54
CA PRO A 183 -16.96 1.86 -13.27
C PRO A 183 -15.90 2.94 -13.49
N ALA A 184 -15.58 3.69 -12.43
CA ALA A 184 -14.50 4.68 -12.46
C ALA A 184 -13.14 4.04 -12.82
N SER A 185 -12.24 4.82 -13.41
CA SER A 185 -10.89 4.39 -13.83
C SER A 185 -10.11 3.71 -12.70
N ASP A 186 -10.19 4.24 -11.46
CA ASP A 186 -9.54 3.65 -10.28
C ASP A 186 -10.08 2.23 -9.95
N SER A 187 -11.36 1.99 -10.17
CA SER A 187 -11.98 0.66 -9.99
C SER A 187 -11.52 -0.32 -11.06
N LEU A 188 -11.43 0.12 -12.33
CA LEU A 188 -10.88 -0.68 -13.42
C LEU A 188 -9.40 -1.01 -13.18
N ALA A 189 -8.62 -0.05 -12.69
CA ALA A 189 -7.22 -0.25 -12.34
C ALA A 189 -7.06 -1.26 -11.18
N ALA A 190 -7.94 -1.22 -10.18
CA ALA A 190 -7.96 -2.18 -9.09
C ALA A 190 -8.25 -3.62 -9.58
N ILE A 191 -9.23 -3.79 -10.46
CA ILE A 191 -9.51 -5.07 -11.12
C ILE A 191 -8.28 -5.56 -11.90
N SER A 192 -7.62 -4.65 -12.64
CA SER A 192 -6.43 -4.95 -13.43
C SER A 192 -5.23 -5.43 -12.61
N ASN A 193 -5.15 -5.05 -11.34
CA ASN A 193 -4.10 -5.45 -10.41
C ASN A 193 -4.34 -6.84 -9.76
N ARG A 194 -5.48 -7.47 -9.97
CA ARG A 194 -5.79 -8.79 -9.39
C ARG A 194 -4.76 -9.84 -9.79
N SER A 195 -4.37 -10.66 -8.81
CA SER A 195 -3.49 -11.80 -9.07
C SER A 195 -4.17 -12.84 -9.96
N ASN A 196 -3.45 -13.34 -10.98
CA ASN A 196 -3.92 -14.36 -11.92
C ASN A 196 -5.24 -13.99 -12.63
N LEU A 197 -5.38 -12.71 -13.03
CA LEU A 197 -6.55 -12.23 -13.74
C LEU A 197 -6.79 -13.07 -15.01
N ALA A 198 -8.01 -13.54 -15.20
CA ALA A 198 -8.39 -14.36 -16.34
C ALA A 198 -8.32 -13.58 -17.67
N GLU A 199 -8.11 -14.30 -18.75
CA GLU A 199 -8.00 -13.75 -20.11
C GLU A 199 -9.25 -12.98 -20.53
N SER A 200 -10.45 -13.52 -20.22
CA SER A 200 -11.74 -12.88 -20.52
C SER A 200 -11.90 -11.53 -19.82
N VAL A 201 -11.47 -11.44 -18.56
CA VAL A 201 -11.53 -10.19 -17.77
C VAL A 201 -10.49 -9.20 -18.29
N SER A 202 -9.28 -9.67 -18.63
CA SER A 202 -8.23 -8.83 -19.25
C SER A 202 -8.71 -8.21 -20.56
N GLU A 203 -9.39 -8.98 -21.41
CA GLU A 203 -9.97 -8.48 -22.67
C GLU A 203 -11.07 -7.44 -22.42
N ALA A 204 -11.92 -7.69 -21.43
CA ALA A 204 -12.96 -6.73 -21.06
C ALA A 204 -12.36 -5.40 -20.57
N VAL A 205 -11.29 -5.43 -19.77
CA VAL A 205 -10.56 -4.21 -19.35
C VAL A 205 -9.98 -3.48 -20.57
N VAL A 206 -9.31 -4.19 -21.49
CA VAL A 206 -8.74 -3.57 -22.71
C VAL A 206 -9.84 -2.94 -23.57
N ALA A 207 -11.02 -3.58 -23.65
CA ALA A 207 -12.16 -3.07 -24.42
C ALA A 207 -12.74 -1.76 -23.88
N THR A 208 -12.47 -1.38 -22.63
CA THR A 208 -12.88 -0.08 -22.05
C THR A 208 -12.09 1.10 -22.62
N ASP A 209 -10.91 0.87 -23.22
CA ASP A 209 -9.94 1.88 -23.68
C ASP A 209 -9.50 2.85 -22.55
N ASP A 210 -9.64 2.45 -21.28
CA ASP A 210 -9.15 3.23 -20.15
C ASP A 210 -7.62 3.11 -20.03
N GLU A 211 -6.92 4.21 -20.24
CA GLU A 211 -5.45 4.21 -20.30
C GLU A 211 -4.81 3.78 -18.98
N GLN A 212 -5.35 4.22 -17.84
CA GLN A 212 -4.83 3.88 -16.52
C GLN A 212 -5.04 2.40 -16.20
N ALA A 213 -6.23 1.88 -16.46
CA ALA A 213 -6.55 0.47 -16.23
C ALA A 213 -5.70 -0.46 -17.11
N VAL A 214 -5.53 -0.12 -18.39
CA VAL A 214 -4.66 -0.89 -19.30
C VAL A 214 -3.20 -0.82 -18.86
N ALA A 215 -2.70 0.34 -18.40
CA ALA A 215 -1.34 0.45 -17.86
C ALA A 215 -1.15 -0.43 -16.61
N ALA A 216 -2.14 -0.48 -15.71
CA ALA A 216 -2.15 -1.37 -14.56
C ALA A 216 -2.16 -2.85 -14.99
N LEU A 217 -3.02 -3.22 -15.94
CA LEU A 217 -3.09 -4.57 -16.52
C LEU A 217 -1.76 -4.99 -17.13
N LEU A 218 -1.13 -4.14 -17.91
CA LEU A 218 0.17 -4.41 -18.53
C LEU A 218 1.29 -4.55 -17.49
N SER A 219 1.20 -3.84 -16.36
CA SER A 219 2.14 -3.94 -15.24
C SER A 219 1.95 -5.22 -14.43
N ASN A 220 0.77 -5.81 -14.45
CA ASN A 220 0.43 -7.04 -13.75
C ASN A 220 0.97 -8.26 -14.51
N GLN A 221 2.12 -8.77 -14.11
CA GLN A 221 2.78 -9.90 -14.78
C GLN A 221 2.01 -11.22 -14.64
N SER A 222 1.10 -11.34 -13.68
CA SER A 222 0.29 -12.54 -13.46
C SER A 222 -1.01 -12.54 -14.28
N ALA A 223 -1.42 -11.41 -14.83
CA ALA A 223 -2.62 -11.32 -15.68
C ALA A 223 -2.42 -12.05 -17.00
N GLN A 224 -3.42 -12.83 -17.39
CA GLN A 224 -3.44 -13.55 -18.67
C GLN A 224 -3.97 -12.61 -19.76
N ILE A 225 -3.15 -12.32 -20.76
CA ILE A 225 -3.50 -11.48 -21.92
C ILE A 225 -3.12 -12.26 -23.18
N ARG A 226 -4.03 -12.34 -24.14
CA ARG A 226 -3.77 -12.99 -25.44
C ARG A 226 -2.68 -12.28 -26.22
N GLU A 227 -1.95 -13.04 -27.01
CA GLU A 227 -0.90 -12.49 -27.89
C GLU A 227 -1.47 -11.46 -28.86
N GLU A 228 -2.62 -11.74 -29.47
CA GLU A 228 -3.31 -10.83 -30.37
C GLU A 228 -3.70 -9.51 -29.70
N THR A 229 -4.11 -9.59 -28.44
CA THR A 229 -4.46 -8.41 -27.63
C THR A 229 -3.21 -7.59 -27.29
N LEU A 230 -2.10 -8.26 -26.94
CA LEU A 230 -0.80 -7.59 -26.73
C LEU A 230 -0.30 -6.91 -28.01
N ASP A 231 -0.42 -7.57 -29.16
CA ASP A 231 -0.05 -7.01 -30.45
C ASP A 231 -0.86 -5.75 -30.78
N ALA A 232 -2.16 -5.77 -30.52
CA ALA A 232 -3.04 -4.61 -30.70
C ALA A 232 -2.70 -3.45 -29.74
N LEU A 233 -2.32 -3.76 -28.49
CA LEU A 233 -1.88 -2.75 -27.53
C LEU A 233 -0.53 -2.11 -27.92
N VAL A 234 0.39 -2.89 -28.48
CA VAL A 234 1.66 -2.36 -29.02
C VAL A 234 1.40 -1.40 -30.19
N ASP A 235 0.41 -1.67 -31.04
CA ASP A 235 0.05 -0.77 -32.15
C ASP A 235 -0.53 0.57 -31.66
N GLN A 236 -1.18 0.59 -30.51
CA GLN A 236 -1.74 1.80 -29.89
C GLN A 236 -0.72 2.55 -29.01
N ALA A 237 0.29 1.85 -28.52
CA ALA A 237 1.25 2.35 -27.54
C ALA A 237 2.04 3.61 -27.97
N PRO A 238 2.33 3.92 -29.26
CA PRO A 238 3.05 5.14 -29.63
C PRO A 238 2.41 6.43 -29.10
N SER A 239 1.10 6.45 -28.92
CA SER A 239 0.36 7.61 -28.37
C SER A 239 0.15 7.55 -26.85
N LYS A 240 0.53 6.47 -26.17
CA LYS A 240 0.24 6.19 -24.75
C LYS A 240 1.53 5.87 -23.99
N SER A 241 2.28 6.89 -23.62
CA SER A 241 3.59 6.75 -22.96
C SER A 241 3.55 5.95 -21.64
N SER A 242 2.44 6.01 -20.91
CA SER A 242 2.18 5.23 -19.69
C SER A 242 2.31 3.70 -19.92
N TRP A 243 2.10 3.20 -21.15
CA TRP A 243 2.18 1.79 -21.49
C TRP A 243 3.60 1.30 -21.85
N HIS A 244 4.52 2.20 -22.21
CA HIS A 244 5.85 1.83 -22.72
C HIS A 244 6.63 0.96 -21.71
N LYS A 245 6.81 1.45 -20.49
CA LYS A 245 7.54 0.73 -19.44
C LYS A 245 6.89 -0.61 -19.05
N PRO A 246 5.57 -0.71 -18.82
CA PRO A 246 4.89 -1.99 -18.63
C PRO A 246 5.11 -2.98 -19.77
N LEU A 247 4.93 -2.56 -21.02
CA LEU A 247 5.12 -3.43 -22.20
C LEU A 247 6.55 -3.96 -22.29
N VAL A 248 7.56 -3.09 -22.13
CA VAL A 248 8.98 -3.49 -22.15
C VAL A 248 9.28 -4.58 -21.12
N ARG A 249 8.66 -4.53 -19.96
CA ARG A 249 8.90 -5.46 -18.84
C ARG A 249 8.02 -6.70 -18.86
N ARG A 250 7.01 -6.74 -19.72
CA ARG A 250 6.07 -7.87 -19.76
C ARG A 250 6.72 -9.11 -20.37
N PRO A 251 6.65 -10.29 -19.70
CA PRO A 251 7.12 -11.55 -20.29
C PRO A 251 6.20 -12.00 -21.43
N ALA A 252 6.69 -12.94 -22.25
CA ALA A 252 5.91 -13.64 -23.28
C ALA A 252 5.29 -12.73 -24.37
N MET A 253 6.05 -11.76 -24.88
CA MET A 253 5.68 -11.00 -26.07
C MET A 253 6.24 -11.63 -27.34
N SER A 254 5.53 -11.48 -28.49
CA SER A 254 6.04 -11.92 -29.78
C SER A 254 7.28 -11.14 -30.21
N GLN A 255 8.18 -11.75 -30.97
CA GLN A 255 9.36 -11.07 -31.49
C GLN A 255 9.00 -9.88 -32.37
N ASN A 256 7.87 -9.97 -33.09
CA ASN A 256 7.36 -8.89 -33.92
C ASN A 256 6.90 -7.69 -33.07
N SER A 257 6.20 -7.95 -31.95
CA SER A 257 5.78 -6.90 -31.00
C SER A 257 6.96 -6.23 -30.32
N LEU A 258 7.99 -7.01 -29.94
CA LEU A 258 9.23 -6.46 -29.38
C LEU A 258 9.98 -5.54 -30.37
N ARG A 259 9.99 -5.90 -31.67
CA ARG A 259 10.58 -5.04 -32.70
C ARG A 259 9.81 -3.72 -32.85
N ARG A 260 8.47 -3.79 -32.99
CA ARG A 260 7.63 -2.58 -33.07
C ARG A 260 7.74 -1.69 -31.85
N LEU A 261 7.84 -2.31 -30.68
CA LEU A 261 8.04 -1.60 -29.41
C LEU A 261 9.35 -0.81 -29.42
N SER A 262 10.45 -1.39 -29.95
CA SER A 262 11.75 -0.72 -30.02
C SER A 262 11.76 0.55 -30.89
N GLU A 263 10.83 0.68 -31.86
CA GLU A 263 10.75 1.81 -32.76
C GLU A 263 10.33 3.13 -32.10
N PHE A 264 9.62 3.05 -30.96
CA PHE A 264 9.04 4.23 -30.32
C PHE A 264 9.35 4.39 -28.83
N VAL A 265 9.96 3.39 -28.17
CA VAL A 265 10.29 3.53 -26.74
C VAL A 265 11.54 4.38 -26.53
N ALA A 266 11.59 5.11 -25.42
CA ALA A 266 12.74 5.93 -25.05
C ALA A 266 14.03 5.10 -24.94
N SER A 267 15.19 5.73 -25.17
CA SER A 267 16.51 5.08 -25.15
C SER A 267 16.83 4.38 -23.83
N SER A 268 16.30 4.89 -22.72
CA SER A 268 16.41 4.24 -21.39
C SER A 268 15.73 2.88 -21.33
N LEU A 269 14.59 2.71 -22.00
CA LEU A 269 13.82 1.47 -22.07
C LEU A 269 14.38 0.49 -23.11
N LEU A 270 15.05 0.97 -24.16
CA LEU A 270 15.77 0.12 -25.13
C LEU A 270 16.82 -0.76 -24.43
N ARG A 271 17.54 -0.20 -23.44
CA ARG A 271 18.49 -0.98 -22.63
C ARG A 271 17.81 -2.09 -21.80
N ASP A 272 16.61 -1.86 -21.31
CA ASP A 272 15.83 -2.90 -20.61
C ASP A 272 15.40 -4.00 -21.60
N LEU A 273 15.02 -3.65 -22.83
CA LEU A 273 14.74 -4.61 -23.92
C LEU A 273 15.97 -5.45 -24.27
N GLU A 274 17.15 -4.84 -24.46
CA GLU A 274 18.40 -5.54 -24.78
C GLU A 274 18.81 -6.58 -23.73
N ARG A 275 18.45 -6.38 -22.47
CA ARG A 275 18.75 -7.30 -21.35
C ARG A 275 17.81 -8.51 -21.26
N ARG A 276 16.74 -8.50 -22.02
CA ARG A 276 15.78 -9.63 -22.02
C ARG A 276 16.41 -10.86 -22.66
N ARG A 277 16.15 -12.02 -22.03
CA ARG A 277 16.67 -13.32 -22.51
C ARG A 277 15.77 -14.02 -23.52
N ASP A 278 14.56 -13.53 -23.70
CA ASP A 278 13.52 -14.05 -24.59
C ASP A 278 13.54 -13.42 -25.99
N ILE A 279 14.48 -12.51 -26.27
CA ILE A 279 14.69 -11.88 -27.58
C ILE A 279 15.64 -12.72 -28.43
N ASP A 280 15.25 -13.01 -29.66
CA ASP A 280 16.13 -13.70 -30.61
C ASP A 280 17.24 -12.79 -31.16
N SER A 281 18.26 -13.39 -31.82
CA SER A 281 19.44 -12.66 -32.31
C SER A 281 19.11 -11.62 -33.37
N ASP A 282 18.06 -11.83 -34.18
CA ASP A 282 17.68 -10.93 -35.25
C ASP A 282 16.93 -9.69 -34.74
N ALA A 283 16.03 -9.90 -33.77
CA ALA A 283 15.34 -8.83 -33.06
C ALA A 283 16.33 -7.99 -32.23
N ALA A 284 17.29 -8.62 -31.55
CA ALA A 284 18.33 -7.94 -30.79
C ALA A 284 19.25 -7.07 -31.68
N LEU A 285 19.57 -7.52 -32.90
CA LEU A 285 20.35 -6.74 -33.85
C LEU A 285 19.57 -5.56 -34.42
N THR A 286 18.27 -5.69 -34.61
CA THR A 286 17.39 -4.60 -35.05
C THR A 286 17.31 -3.49 -34.00
N ILE A 287 17.10 -3.88 -32.72
CA ILE A 287 17.07 -2.96 -31.57
C ILE A 287 18.37 -2.15 -31.44
N LYS A 288 19.53 -2.78 -31.70
CA LYS A 288 20.85 -2.12 -31.61
C LYS A 288 21.16 -1.16 -32.74
N ASN A 289 20.55 -1.35 -33.92
CA ASN A 289 20.91 -0.63 -35.14
C ASN A 289 19.97 0.56 -35.47
N GLU A 290 18.86 0.73 -34.75
CA GLU A 290 17.97 1.87 -34.95
C GLU A 290 18.44 3.08 -34.14
N PRO A 291 18.72 4.24 -34.77
CA PRO A 291 18.95 5.46 -34.05
C PRO A 291 17.64 5.90 -33.36
N PRO A 292 17.66 6.41 -32.14
CA PRO A 292 16.45 6.86 -31.43
C PRO A 292 15.81 8.01 -32.21
N GLU A 293 14.58 7.81 -32.72
CA GLU A 293 13.79 8.92 -33.21
C GLU A 293 13.35 9.79 -32.04
N THR A 294 13.72 11.07 -32.12
CA THR A 294 13.46 12.10 -31.11
C THR A 294 11.96 12.38 -30.95
N GLY A 295 11.32 11.66 -30.05
CA GLY A 295 10.04 12.05 -29.48
C GLY A 295 10.31 12.71 -28.13
N ASN A 296 9.96 13.92 -28.01
CA ASN A 296 9.75 14.88 -26.93
C ASN A 296 9.94 14.42 -25.43
N ASP A 297 11.00 13.67 -25.14
CA ASP A 297 11.42 13.21 -23.80
C ASP A 297 12.56 14.11 -23.25
N GLN A 298 12.32 15.44 -23.24
CA GLN A 298 13.32 16.36 -22.67
C GLN A 298 13.42 16.33 -21.14
N LEU A 299 12.46 15.69 -20.44
CA LEU A 299 12.46 15.64 -18.97
C LEU A 299 13.12 14.37 -18.39
N ASP A 300 13.02 13.21 -19.06
CA ASP A 300 13.62 11.95 -18.56
C ASP A 300 15.06 11.71 -19.07
N SER A 301 15.46 12.33 -20.19
CA SER A 301 16.80 12.22 -20.75
C SER A 301 17.83 13.06 -19.99
N GLU A 302 17.45 14.22 -19.47
CA GLU A 302 18.37 15.07 -18.67
C GLU A 302 18.75 14.38 -17.34
N GLU A 303 17.81 13.71 -16.65
CA GLU A 303 18.13 12.98 -15.41
C GLU A 303 18.97 11.71 -15.67
N GLY A 304 18.83 11.06 -16.81
CA GLY A 304 19.59 9.86 -17.18
C GLY A 304 21.04 10.19 -17.58
N GLU A 305 21.23 11.20 -18.39
CA GLU A 305 22.55 11.68 -18.82
C GLU A 305 23.30 12.36 -17.68
N GLU A 306 22.63 13.13 -16.82
CA GLU A 306 23.22 13.68 -15.61
C GLU A 306 23.69 12.58 -14.63
N ARG A 307 22.98 11.46 -14.53
CA ARG A 307 23.39 10.31 -13.70
C ARG A 307 24.59 9.57 -14.27
N GLU A 308 24.69 9.32 -15.55
CA GLU A 308 25.85 8.67 -16.17
C GLU A 308 27.10 9.57 -16.09
N LEU A 309 26.95 10.87 -16.35
CA LEU A 309 28.02 11.85 -16.18
C LEU A 309 28.43 12.00 -14.71
N ALA A 310 27.49 11.88 -13.77
CA ALA A 310 27.75 11.95 -12.34
C ALA A 310 28.55 10.74 -11.83
N ASP A 311 28.18 9.52 -12.26
CA ASP A 311 28.85 8.25 -11.92
C ASP A 311 30.29 8.25 -12.48
N GLU A 312 30.47 8.57 -13.78
CA GLU A 312 31.79 8.63 -14.39
C GLU A 312 32.69 9.71 -13.77
N LYS A 313 32.10 10.87 -13.42
CA LYS A 313 32.81 11.96 -12.75
C LYS A 313 33.24 11.58 -11.34
N ALA A 314 32.35 10.98 -10.55
CA ALA A 314 32.64 10.52 -9.20
C ALA A 314 33.73 9.43 -9.18
N LYS A 315 33.63 8.44 -10.06
CA LYS A 315 34.63 7.37 -10.19
C LYS A 315 35.99 7.91 -10.62
N ARG A 316 36.02 8.80 -11.60
CA ARG A 316 37.28 9.41 -12.07
C ARG A 316 38.01 10.17 -10.95
N LEU A 317 37.26 10.95 -10.15
CA LEU A 317 37.82 11.68 -9.01
C LEU A 317 38.27 10.72 -7.88
N TYR A 318 37.51 9.65 -7.67
CA TYR A 318 37.89 8.63 -6.69
C TYR A 318 39.17 7.89 -7.08
N ASP A 319 39.29 7.45 -8.34
CA ASP A 319 40.46 6.74 -8.87
C ASP A 319 41.69 7.66 -8.92
N ALA A 320 41.49 8.97 -9.11
CA ALA A 320 42.56 9.98 -9.04
C ALA A 320 42.99 10.35 -7.60
N GLY A 321 42.22 9.91 -6.58
CA GLY A 321 42.42 10.31 -5.18
C GLY A 321 42.12 11.79 -4.90
N GLU A 322 41.28 12.40 -5.77
CA GLU A 322 40.87 13.81 -5.69
C GLU A 322 39.43 13.95 -5.17
N LEU A 323 38.75 12.82 -4.86
CA LEU A 323 37.41 12.85 -4.27
C LEU A 323 37.51 13.10 -2.76
N ASP A 324 37.30 14.34 -2.38
CA ASP A 324 37.37 14.79 -0.99
C ASP A 324 36.05 15.44 -0.51
N GLU A 325 35.99 15.79 0.76
CA GLU A 325 34.87 16.48 1.38
C GLU A 325 34.52 17.81 0.68
N ALA A 326 35.53 18.54 0.19
CA ALA A 326 35.32 19.81 -0.50
C ALA A 326 34.62 19.61 -1.85
N ALA A 327 34.96 18.55 -2.58
CA ALA A 327 34.30 18.20 -3.83
C ALA A 327 32.80 17.85 -3.64
N ILE A 328 32.47 17.18 -2.52
CA ILE A 328 31.06 16.85 -2.18
C ILE A 328 30.25 18.10 -1.84
N ILE A 329 30.82 19.01 -1.00
CA ILE A 329 30.16 20.26 -0.63
C ILE A 329 29.96 21.17 -1.84
N ASP A 330 30.95 21.27 -2.70
CA ASP A 330 30.85 22.08 -3.92
C ASP A 330 29.79 21.54 -4.89
N ALA A 331 29.69 20.22 -5.03
CA ALA A 331 28.61 19.56 -5.80
C ALA A 331 27.23 19.74 -5.16
N LEU A 332 27.14 19.68 -3.82
CA LEU A 332 25.89 19.93 -3.08
C LEU A 332 25.39 21.36 -3.33
N ASN A 333 26.30 22.35 -3.27
CA ASN A 333 25.98 23.75 -3.54
C ASN A 333 25.54 24.02 -4.99
N ARG A 334 25.99 23.18 -5.93
CA ARG A 334 25.56 23.22 -7.35
C ARG A 334 24.27 22.43 -7.59
N GLY A 335 23.76 21.69 -6.61
CA GLY A 335 22.55 20.86 -6.74
C GLY A 335 22.79 19.53 -7.46
N GLU A 336 24.03 19.09 -7.64
CA GLU A 336 24.43 17.84 -8.32
C GLU A 336 24.16 16.62 -7.43
N ARG A 337 22.90 16.35 -7.09
CA ARG A 337 22.48 15.29 -6.13
C ARG A 337 22.92 13.89 -6.54
N GLY A 338 22.94 13.59 -7.85
CA GLY A 338 23.41 12.31 -8.39
C GLY A 338 24.88 12.08 -8.05
N PHE A 339 25.76 13.06 -8.31
CA PHE A 339 27.18 13.01 -7.99
C PHE A 339 27.41 12.87 -6.47
N VAL A 340 26.69 13.64 -5.63
CA VAL A 340 26.82 13.55 -4.17
C VAL A 340 26.47 12.13 -3.66
N SER A 341 25.43 11.53 -4.17
CA SER A 341 25.04 10.17 -3.77
C SER A 341 26.09 9.12 -4.17
N GLU A 342 26.65 9.22 -5.37
CA GLU A 342 27.69 8.33 -5.88
C GLU A 342 29.03 8.54 -5.13
N ALA A 343 29.41 9.78 -4.89
CA ALA A 343 30.61 10.14 -4.12
C ALA A 343 30.56 9.58 -2.69
N LEU A 344 29.42 9.73 -2.01
CA LEU A 344 29.19 9.16 -0.68
C LEU A 344 29.24 7.62 -0.69
N ALA A 345 28.72 6.98 -1.73
CA ALA A 345 28.77 5.53 -1.89
C ALA A 345 30.19 5.02 -2.05
N LEU A 346 30.99 5.69 -2.90
CA LEU A 346 32.39 5.33 -3.15
C LEU A 346 33.28 5.58 -1.91
N MET A 347 33.21 6.78 -1.30
CA MET A 347 34.01 7.09 -0.12
C MET A 347 33.66 6.23 1.09
N GLY A 348 32.38 5.93 1.29
CA GLY A 348 31.92 5.12 2.42
C GLY A 348 32.00 3.61 2.19
N GLU A 349 32.37 3.15 0.99
CA GLU A 349 32.26 1.73 0.59
C GLU A 349 30.85 1.16 0.87
N ILE A 350 29.81 1.96 0.58
CA ILE A 350 28.40 1.62 0.82
C ILE A 350 27.71 1.39 -0.53
N PRO A 351 26.84 0.38 -0.67
CA PRO A 351 26.05 0.24 -1.89
C PRO A 351 25.22 1.51 -2.18
N LEU A 352 25.29 2.02 -3.41
CA LEU A 352 24.56 3.23 -3.85
C LEU A 352 23.06 3.20 -3.48
N LEU A 353 22.45 2.02 -3.57
CA LEU A 353 21.05 1.82 -3.18
C LEU A 353 20.76 2.21 -1.72
N VAL A 354 21.73 1.99 -0.81
CA VAL A 354 21.57 2.33 0.61
C VAL A 354 21.65 3.85 0.80
N VAL A 355 22.57 4.50 0.09
CA VAL A 355 22.73 5.97 0.11
C VAL A 355 21.48 6.61 -0.49
N SER A 356 21.04 6.19 -1.66
CA SER A 356 19.85 6.70 -2.34
C SER A 356 18.58 6.54 -1.48
N LYS A 357 18.46 5.43 -0.76
CA LYS A 357 17.34 5.21 0.17
C LYS A 357 17.39 6.14 1.39
N ALA A 358 18.59 6.40 1.94
CA ALA A 358 18.75 7.34 3.05
C ALA A 358 18.38 8.77 2.65
N VAL A 359 18.77 9.19 1.44
CA VAL A 359 18.40 10.48 0.83
C VAL A 359 16.89 10.57 0.58
N ALA A 360 16.30 9.57 -0.09
CA ALA A 360 14.89 9.55 -0.44
C ALA A 360 13.95 9.55 0.78
N MET A 361 14.36 8.89 1.88
CA MET A 361 13.60 8.89 3.13
C MET A 361 13.78 10.15 3.97
N ASN A 362 14.62 11.10 3.56
CA ASN A 362 15.00 12.32 4.28
C ASN A 362 15.33 12.03 5.76
N SER A 363 16.09 10.95 5.99
CA SER A 363 16.38 10.41 7.32
C SER A 363 17.64 11.03 7.88
N ALA A 364 17.52 11.98 8.81
CA ALA A 364 18.67 12.60 9.49
C ALA A 364 19.62 11.54 10.10
N LYS A 365 19.09 10.46 10.68
CA LYS A 365 19.91 9.36 11.23
C LYS A 365 20.60 8.56 10.12
N GLY A 366 19.92 8.34 8.98
CA GLY A 366 20.47 7.66 7.81
C GLY A 366 21.61 8.47 7.21
N MET A 367 21.38 9.75 6.96
CA MET A 367 22.39 10.67 6.39
C MET A 367 23.61 10.84 7.29
N THR A 368 23.41 11.00 8.60
CA THR A 368 24.53 11.06 9.56
C THR A 368 25.36 9.76 9.55
N SER A 369 24.72 8.60 9.42
CA SER A 369 25.44 7.32 9.36
C SER A 369 26.23 7.16 8.06
N VAL A 370 25.69 7.61 6.92
CA VAL A 370 26.36 7.61 5.61
C VAL A 370 27.56 8.57 5.63
N ALA A 371 27.37 9.81 6.12
CA ALA A 371 28.41 10.82 6.24
C ALA A 371 29.55 10.36 7.15
N TRP A 372 29.23 9.73 8.29
CA TRP A 372 30.22 9.17 9.20
C TRP A 372 31.04 8.05 8.54
N LYS A 373 30.39 7.18 7.77
CA LYS A 373 31.07 6.08 7.07
C LYS A 373 31.92 6.56 5.91
N ALA A 374 31.55 7.69 5.27
CA ALA A 374 32.33 8.37 4.24
C ALA A 374 33.45 9.30 4.84
N GLU A 375 33.69 9.22 6.17
CA GLU A 375 34.68 9.98 6.90
C GLU A 375 34.52 11.51 6.78
N LEU A 376 33.31 12.01 6.55
CA LEU A 376 33.01 13.43 6.48
C LEU A 376 32.93 14.05 7.87
N THR A 377 33.28 15.37 7.96
CA THR A 377 33.15 16.12 9.22
C THR A 377 31.66 16.29 9.61
N MET A 378 31.41 16.47 10.93
CA MET A 378 30.04 16.74 11.42
C MET A 378 29.42 18.01 10.83
N LYS A 379 30.24 18.97 10.39
CA LYS A 379 29.77 20.20 9.76
C LYS A 379 29.16 19.90 8.40
N SER A 380 29.83 19.12 7.58
CA SER A 380 29.38 18.70 6.26
C SER A 380 28.20 17.70 6.31
N ALA A 381 28.17 16.88 7.37
CA ALA A 381 27.03 15.98 7.60
C ALA A 381 25.72 16.71 7.93
N VAL A 382 25.78 17.97 8.35
CA VAL A 382 24.58 18.80 8.61
C VAL A 382 24.12 19.53 7.33
N GLU A 383 25.03 19.73 6.37
CA GLU A 383 24.73 20.38 5.09
C GLU A 383 24.15 19.38 4.06
N LEU A 384 24.34 18.06 4.27
CA LEU A 384 23.77 16.95 3.49
C LEU A 384 22.32 16.67 3.84
#